data_0474872f5923695670cf658d3750c548
#
_entry.id   0474872f5923695670cf658d3750c548
#
_cell.length_a   1.000
_cell.length_b   1.000
_cell.length_c   1.000
_cell.angle_alpha   90.00
_cell.angle_beta   90.00
_cell.angle_gamma   90.00
#
_symmetry.space_group_name_H-M   'P 1'
#
loop_
_entity.id
_entity.type
_entity.pdbx_description
1 polymer ?
#
loop_
_entity_poly.entity_id
_entity_poly.type
_entity_poly.pdbx_seq_one_letter_code
_entity_poly.pdbx_strand_id
1 'polypeptide(L)'
;MQCRAGFFLGALACAVAVVGLSARQDTPVAQFSSQVQLVEVYATVIDAAGAPVTGLRREDFEVYEDGRRQEISAFAAGEFPLTLLLGVDRSWSMAGDRLRLAKRASQTFLRSLRPEDRTMVMAISSAAEIVAPLTMDRADQVREIERLDPWSTTALHDGIITALDRLEGEPGRQAIVVFSDGVDRYSRATPAQVLERARRSNALVYPIGLGRDRPSLLAELAVTTGGRSFLLRDVKDLDKTLADVARELRYQYLLGYTPASSGATGTPEWRSIRVAARKPGLRVRARDGYMGD
;
A
#
# COMPACT_ATOMS: atom_id res chain seq x y z
N MET A 1 63.26 -77.13 6.14
CA MET A 1 64.12 -76.88 4.95
C MET A 1 64.09 -75.37 4.73
N GLN A 2 65.09 -74.69 5.18
CA GLN A 2 66.14 -74.00 4.40
C GLN A 2 65.56 -73.08 3.35
N CYS A 3 65.84 -71.80 3.20
CA CYS A 3 67.14 -71.09 3.41
C CYS A 3 66.90 -69.58 3.21
N ARG A 4 67.72 -68.80 3.93
CA ARG A 4 68.47 -67.57 3.61
C ARG A 4 67.69 -66.30 3.19
N ALA A 5 67.72 -65.29 3.96
CA ALA A 5 68.74 -64.24 4.20
C ALA A 5 69.09 -63.40 2.96
N GLY A 6 68.88 -62.11 3.07
CA GLY A 6 69.34 -61.07 2.15
C GLY A 6 69.12 -59.68 2.72
N PHE A 7 70.17 -59.17 3.41
CA PHE A 7 70.24 -57.76 3.89
C PHE A 7 70.53 -56.85 2.71
N PHE A 8 69.75 -55.76 2.53
CA PHE A 8 70.23 -54.61 1.80
C PHE A 8 69.88 -53.34 2.58
N LEU A 9 70.88 -52.66 3.04
CA LEU A 9 70.86 -51.30 3.54
C LEU A 9 70.58 -50.36 2.35
N GLY A 10 69.52 -49.57 2.41
CA GLY A 10 69.33 -48.47 1.51
C GLY A 10 69.06 -47.18 2.33
N ALA A 11 70.05 -46.28 2.25
CA ALA A 11 69.99 -44.99 2.91
C ALA A 11 68.82 -44.14 2.33
N LEU A 12 67.89 -43.74 3.19
CA LEU A 12 66.78 -42.84 2.81
C LEU A 12 67.20 -41.40 3.17
N ALA A 13 67.46 -40.57 2.15
CA ALA A 13 67.69 -39.15 2.28
C ALA A 13 66.33 -38.43 2.53
N CYS A 14 66.18 -37.82 3.69
CA CYS A 14 65.06 -36.96 4.01
C CYS A 14 65.21 -35.63 3.26
N ALA A 15 64.37 -35.42 2.21
CA ALA A 15 64.17 -34.10 1.62
C ALA A 15 63.03 -33.36 2.41
N VAL A 16 63.46 -32.36 3.18
CA VAL A 16 62.45 -31.46 3.85
C VAL A 16 61.97 -30.49 2.82
N ALA A 17 60.67 -30.67 2.36
CA ALA A 17 60.02 -29.72 1.55
C ALA A 17 59.40 -28.62 2.45
N VAL A 18 59.97 -27.43 2.41
CA VAL A 18 59.41 -26.25 3.04
C VAL A 18 58.19 -25.76 2.17
N VAL A 19 57.00 -26.09 2.60
CA VAL A 19 55.79 -25.55 2.01
C VAL A 19 55.58 -24.13 2.51
N GLY A 20 55.89 -23.13 1.68
CA GLY A 20 55.60 -21.74 1.95
C GLY A 20 54.07 -21.52 1.97
N LEU A 21 53.48 -21.30 3.14
CA LEU A 21 52.12 -20.79 3.28
C LEU A 21 52.13 -19.31 2.86
N SER A 22 51.70 -19.02 1.62
CA SER A 22 51.32 -17.68 1.22
C SER A 22 49.99 -17.34 1.86
N ALA A 23 50.00 -16.57 2.94
CA ALA A 23 48.80 -15.97 3.48
C ALA A 23 48.25 -14.97 2.46
N ARG A 24 47.17 -15.35 1.77
CA ARG A 24 46.36 -14.40 1.01
C ARG A 24 45.74 -13.46 2.04
N GLN A 25 46.18 -12.23 2.08
CA GLN A 25 45.45 -11.13 2.72
C GLN A 25 44.18 -10.87 1.88
N ASP A 26 43.05 -11.43 2.30
CA ASP A 26 41.77 -11.01 1.83
C ASP A 26 41.55 -9.58 2.35
N THR A 27 41.80 -8.61 1.48
CA THR A 27 41.35 -7.23 1.68
C THR A 27 39.83 -7.27 1.76
N PRO A 28 39.18 -6.84 2.84
CA PRO A 28 37.75 -6.75 2.88
C PRO A 28 37.31 -5.72 1.82
N VAL A 29 36.73 -6.22 0.73
CA VAL A 29 36.01 -5.38 -0.21
C VAL A 29 34.81 -4.86 0.56
N ALA A 30 34.86 -3.59 0.93
CA ALA A 30 33.69 -2.91 1.48
C ALA A 30 32.59 -2.99 0.44
N GLN A 31 31.70 -3.95 0.59
CA GLN A 31 30.44 -4.01 -0.14
C GLN A 31 29.55 -2.88 0.39
N PHE A 32 29.71 -1.69 -0.18
CA PHE A 32 28.69 -0.66 -0.09
C PHE A 32 27.51 -1.13 -0.95
N SER A 33 26.61 -1.91 -0.37
CA SER A 33 25.27 -2.07 -0.90
C SER A 33 24.51 -0.78 -0.57
N SER A 34 24.74 0.27 -1.36
CA SER A 34 23.83 1.40 -1.43
C SER A 34 22.54 0.90 -2.06
N GLN A 35 21.63 0.36 -1.25
CA GLN A 35 20.23 0.26 -1.67
C GLN A 35 19.76 1.71 -1.80
N VAL A 36 19.69 2.19 -3.04
CA VAL A 36 19.06 3.47 -3.34
C VAL A 36 17.59 3.31 -3.00
N GLN A 37 17.19 3.83 -1.85
CA GLN A 37 15.81 3.78 -1.38
C GLN A 37 14.99 4.74 -2.25
N LEU A 38 14.22 4.20 -3.19
CA LEU A 38 13.33 4.97 -4.04
C LEU A 38 12.00 5.22 -3.29
N VAL A 39 11.63 6.48 -3.12
CA VAL A 39 10.32 6.86 -2.60
C VAL A 39 9.33 6.93 -3.76
N GLU A 40 8.36 6.03 -3.76
CA GLU A 40 7.29 6.00 -4.75
C GLU A 40 6.07 6.77 -4.26
N VAL A 41 5.56 7.66 -5.10
CA VAL A 41 4.39 8.50 -4.82
C VAL A 41 3.37 8.35 -5.93
N TYR A 42 2.23 7.77 -5.63
CA TYR A 42 1.10 7.75 -6.56
C TYR A 42 0.33 9.07 -6.47
N ALA A 43 0.18 9.73 -7.60
CA ALA A 43 -0.48 11.02 -7.71
C ALA A 43 -1.70 10.96 -8.62
N THR A 44 -2.82 11.49 -8.17
CA THR A 44 -4.01 11.75 -8.98
C THR A 44 -4.07 13.22 -9.33
N VAL A 45 -4.16 13.56 -10.62
CA VAL A 45 -4.32 14.93 -11.08
C VAL A 45 -5.74 15.14 -11.56
N ILE A 46 -6.37 16.20 -11.08
CA ILE A 46 -7.74 16.57 -11.45
C ILE A 46 -7.81 18.01 -11.94
N ASP A 47 -8.71 18.26 -12.85
CA ASP A 47 -9.04 19.61 -13.32
C ASP A 47 -9.97 20.37 -12.36
N ALA A 48 -10.39 21.56 -12.74
CA ALA A 48 -11.32 22.39 -11.98
C ALA A 48 -12.72 21.76 -11.82
N ALA A 49 -13.13 20.89 -12.76
CA ALA A 49 -14.38 20.14 -12.71
C ALA A 49 -14.26 18.85 -11.86
N GLY A 50 -13.04 18.50 -11.41
CA GLY A 50 -12.78 17.28 -10.63
C GLY A 50 -12.59 16.04 -11.49
N ALA A 51 -12.45 16.19 -12.82
CA ALA A 51 -12.17 15.08 -13.71
C ALA A 51 -10.68 14.73 -13.71
N PRO A 52 -10.30 13.42 -13.74
CA PRO A 52 -8.92 13.01 -13.87
C PRO A 52 -8.28 13.54 -15.16
N VAL A 53 -7.09 14.10 -15.04
CA VAL A 53 -6.29 14.60 -16.16
C VAL A 53 -5.22 13.58 -16.53
N THR A 54 -5.20 13.17 -17.79
CA THR A 54 -4.24 12.20 -18.33
C THR A 54 -3.26 12.90 -19.31
N GLY A 55 -2.18 12.20 -19.70
CA GLY A 55 -1.25 12.69 -20.72
C GLY A 55 -0.25 13.74 -20.22
N LEU A 56 -0.12 13.93 -18.90
CA LEU A 56 0.95 14.74 -18.34
C LEU A 56 2.27 13.97 -18.39
N ARG A 57 3.37 14.73 -18.52
CA ARG A 57 4.74 14.22 -18.56
C ARG A 57 5.46 14.52 -17.26
N ARG A 58 6.61 13.90 -17.04
CA ARG A 58 7.46 14.13 -15.86
C ARG A 58 7.73 15.62 -15.62
N GLU A 59 7.95 16.38 -16.67
CA GLU A 59 8.27 17.81 -16.63
C GLU A 59 7.08 18.67 -16.13
N ASP A 60 5.87 18.13 -16.19
CA ASP A 60 4.66 18.81 -15.71
C ASP A 60 4.52 18.73 -14.18
N PHE A 61 5.41 17.97 -13.48
CA PHE A 61 5.35 17.76 -12.05
C PHE A 61 6.51 18.39 -11.29
N GLU A 62 6.25 18.70 -10.04
CA GLU A 62 7.24 19.03 -9.02
C GLU A 62 6.95 18.24 -7.76
N VAL A 63 7.99 17.62 -7.21
CA VAL A 63 7.94 16.89 -5.94
C VAL A 63 8.79 17.63 -4.91
N TYR A 64 8.29 17.77 -3.71
CA TYR A 64 8.98 18.37 -2.58
C TYR A 64 8.93 17.43 -1.39
N GLU A 65 10.09 17.22 -0.74
CA GLU A 65 10.23 16.55 0.54
C GLU A 65 10.72 17.57 1.57
N ASP A 66 10.01 17.72 2.68
CA ASP A 66 10.31 18.68 3.73
C ASP A 66 10.57 20.12 3.20
N GLY A 67 9.76 20.50 2.19
CA GLY A 67 9.85 21.78 1.50
C GLY A 67 10.99 21.90 0.49
N ARG A 68 11.86 20.90 0.37
CA ARG A 68 12.97 20.89 -0.61
C ARG A 68 12.55 20.14 -1.86
N ARG A 69 12.78 20.77 -3.02
CA ARG A 69 12.48 20.15 -4.30
C ARG A 69 13.35 18.92 -4.53
N GLN A 70 12.71 17.84 -4.98
CA GLN A 70 13.35 16.58 -5.33
C GLN A 70 13.39 16.39 -6.84
N GLU A 71 14.41 15.70 -7.32
CA GLU A 71 14.49 15.29 -8.73
C GLU A 71 13.68 14.02 -8.93
N ILE A 72 12.74 14.03 -9.87
CA ILE A 72 11.95 12.85 -10.24
C ILE A 72 12.84 11.92 -11.06
N SER A 73 13.33 10.85 -10.46
CA SER A 73 14.21 9.85 -11.08
C SER A 73 13.43 8.73 -11.79
N ALA A 74 12.21 8.44 -11.34
CA ALA A 74 11.30 7.48 -11.97
C ALA A 74 9.95 8.14 -12.24
N PHE A 75 9.41 7.88 -13.43
CA PHE A 75 8.11 8.39 -13.85
C PHE A 75 7.38 7.35 -14.67
N ALA A 76 6.14 7.09 -14.32
CA ALA A 76 5.23 6.32 -15.16
C ALA A 76 3.83 6.93 -15.10
N ALA A 77 3.10 6.84 -16.21
CA ALA A 77 1.73 7.29 -16.34
C ALA A 77 0.91 6.16 -16.95
N GLY A 78 -0.28 5.92 -16.40
CA GLY A 78 -1.16 4.92 -16.98
C GLY A 78 -1.75 3.97 -15.96
N GLU A 79 -2.01 2.76 -16.40
CA GLU A 79 -2.72 1.75 -15.65
C GLU A 79 -1.72 0.82 -14.95
N PHE A 80 -1.68 0.88 -13.63
CA PHE A 80 -0.83 0.02 -12.80
C PHE A 80 -1.67 -1.11 -12.21
N PRO A 81 -1.14 -2.33 -12.08
CA PRO A 81 -1.80 -3.39 -11.33
C PRO A 81 -2.15 -2.92 -9.92
N LEU A 82 -3.35 -3.25 -9.46
CA LEU A 82 -3.90 -2.81 -8.20
C LEU A 82 -4.10 -4.00 -7.26
N THR A 83 -3.66 -3.85 -6.01
CA THR A 83 -4.08 -4.70 -4.90
C THR A 83 -5.06 -3.90 -4.04
N LEU A 84 -6.32 -4.33 -3.99
CA LEU A 84 -7.41 -3.59 -3.36
C LEU A 84 -8.04 -4.40 -2.24
N LEU A 85 -8.23 -3.77 -1.08
CA LEU A 85 -9.09 -4.27 -0.03
C LEU A 85 -10.41 -3.49 -0.04
N LEU A 86 -11.51 -4.23 -0.15
CA LEU A 86 -12.87 -3.70 -0.05
C LEU A 86 -13.43 -4.02 1.33
N GLY A 87 -13.56 -3.01 2.19
CA GLY A 87 -14.16 -3.11 3.53
C GLY A 87 -15.63 -2.76 3.49
N VAL A 88 -16.49 -3.64 3.96
CA VAL A 88 -17.94 -3.44 4.04
C VAL A 88 -18.39 -3.49 5.49
N ASP A 89 -18.83 -2.36 6.02
CA ASP A 89 -19.47 -2.31 7.32
C ASP A 89 -20.83 -3.01 7.24
N ARG A 90 -21.00 -4.06 8.06
CA ARG A 90 -22.23 -4.83 8.20
C ARG A 90 -22.89 -4.69 9.56
N SER A 91 -22.51 -3.67 10.33
CA SER A 91 -23.11 -3.40 11.64
C SER A 91 -24.62 -3.17 11.56
N TRP A 92 -25.30 -3.25 12.72
CA TRP A 92 -26.78 -3.03 12.77
C TRP A 92 -27.22 -1.69 12.23
N SER A 93 -26.39 -0.64 12.31
CA SER A 93 -26.70 0.67 11.75
C SER A 93 -26.73 0.68 10.22
N MET A 94 -26.09 -0.32 9.59
CA MET A 94 -26.12 -0.54 8.14
C MET A 94 -27.29 -1.42 7.68
N ALA A 95 -28.08 -1.99 8.60
CA ALA A 95 -29.16 -2.90 8.24
C ALA A 95 -30.17 -2.29 7.26
N GLY A 96 -30.86 -3.14 6.51
CA GLY A 96 -31.86 -2.77 5.52
C GLY A 96 -31.26 -2.27 4.21
N ASP A 97 -31.77 -1.17 3.69
CA ASP A 97 -31.40 -0.64 2.37
C ASP A 97 -29.92 -0.23 2.27
N ARG A 98 -29.32 0.23 3.36
CA ARG A 98 -27.90 0.62 3.35
C ARG A 98 -27.01 -0.57 3.01
N LEU A 99 -27.12 -1.67 3.73
CA LEU A 99 -26.32 -2.87 3.47
C LEU A 99 -26.67 -3.50 2.12
N ARG A 100 -27.96 -3.55 1.77
CA ARG A 100 -28.41 -4.08 0.47
C ARG A 100 -27.77 -3.33 -0.71
N LEU A 101 -27.77 -1.99 -0.66
CA LEU A 101 -27.17 -1.15 -1.71
C LEU A 101 -25.63 -1.21 -1.66
N ALA A 102 -25.02 -1.25 -0.47
CA ALA A 102 -23.58 -1.44 -0.33
C ALA A 102 -23.11 -2.77 -0.95
N LYS A 103 -23.81 -3.87 -0.70
CA LYS A 103 -23.55 -5.18 -1.32
C LYS A 103 -23.60 -5.09 -2.84
N ARG A 104 -24.69 -4.54 -3.40
CA ARG A 104 -24.86 -4.39 -4.85
C ARG A 104 -23.76 -3.53 -5.48
N ALA A 105 -23.48 -2.37 -4.87
CA ALA A 105 -22.46 -1.46 -5.35
C ALA A 105 -21.06 -2.08 -5.28
N SER A 106 -20.76 -2.80 -4.20
CA SER A 106 -19.51 -3.57 -4.04
C SER A 106 -19.33 -4.59 -5.17
N GLN A 107 -20.36 -5.35 -5.48
CA GLN A 107 -20.32 -6.34 -6.56
C GLN A 107 -20.11 -5.68 -7.93
N THR A 108 -20.81 -4.56 -8.20
CA THR A 108 -20.66 -3.78 -9.44
C THR A 108 -19.25 -3.22 -9.56
N PHE A 109 -18.71 -2.68 -8.46
CA PHE A 109 -17.37 -2.15 -8.39
C PHE A 109 -16.31 -3.23 -8.69
N LEU A 110 -16.38 -4.37 -8.01
CA LEU A 110 -15.45 -5.49 -8.25
C LEU A 110 -15.45 -5.95 -9.71
N ARG A 111 -16.63 -6.01 -10.35
CA ARG A 111 -16.75 -6.37 -11.76
C ARG A 111 -16.19 -5.30 -12.71
N SER A 112 -16.11 -4.04 -12.28
CA SER A 112 -15.56 -2.93 -13.08
C SER A 112 -14.04 -2.82 -13.03
N LEU A 113 -13.40 -3.52 -12.10
CA LEU A 113 -11.94 -3.58 -11.99
C LEU A 113 -11.34 -4.43 -13.12
N ARG A 114 -10.06 -4.25 -13.36
CA ARG A 114 -9.34 -4.94 -14.43
C ARG A 114 -9.10 -6.41 -14.07
N PRO A 115 -8.98 -7.32 -15.05
CA PRO A 115 -8.73 -8.73 -14.77
C PRO A 115 -7.45 -8.99 -13.96
N GLU A 116 -6.41 -8.17 -14.15
CA GLU A 116 -5.13 -8.26 -13.45
C GLU A 116 -5.13 -7.65 -12.04
N ASP A 117 -6.17 -6.89 -11.68
CA ASP A 117 -6.28 -6.33 -10.33
C ASP A 117 -6.59 -7.45 -9.33
N ARG A 118 -5.88 -7.46 -8.21
CA ARG A 118 -6.09 -8.40 -7.10
C ARG A 118 -6.97 -7.73 -6.05
N THR A 119 -7.98 -8.43 -5.57
CA THR A 119 -8.87 -7.87 -4.55
C THR A 119 -9.10 -8.85 -3.42
N MET A 120 -9.38 -8.32 -2.23
CA MET A 120 -9.92 -9.06 -1.08
C MET A 120 -11.13 -8.32 -0.52
N VAL A 121 -12.00 -9.04 0.17
CA VAL A 121 -13.19 -8.46 0.81
C VAL A 121 -13.12 -8.68 2.31
N MET A 122 -13.33 -7.61 3.05
CA MET A 122 -13.38 -7.61 4.50
C MET A 122 -14.77 -7.14 4.99
N ALA A 123 -15.37 -7.90 5.88
CA ALA A 123 -16.55 -7.49 6.63
C ALA A 123 -16.11 -6.80 7.92
N ILE A 124 -16.72 -5.66 8.23
CA ILE A 124 -16.50 -4.89 9.45
C ILE A 124 -17.76 -4.95 10.30
N SER A 125 -17.59 -5.32 11.57
CA SER A 125 -18.62 -5.28 12.60
C SER A 125 -17.94 -5.03 13.95
N SER A 126 -18.26 -5.74 15.01
CA SER A 126 -17.48 -5.73 16.26
C SER A 126 -16.06 -6.33 16.12
N ALA A 127 -15.79 -6.95 14.98
CA ALA A 127 -14.46 -7.38 14.53
C ALA A 127 -14.36 -7.20 13.01
N ALA A 128 -13.13 -7.15 12.52
CA ALA A 128 -12.82 -7.17 11.09
C ALA A 128 -12.48 -8.60 10.65
N GLU A 129 -13.14 -9.08 9.60
CA GLU A 129 -12.99 -10.45 9.10
C GLU A 129 -12.76 -10.43 7.58
N ILE A 130 -11.73 -11.10 7.10
CA ILE A 130 -11.53 -11.33 5.66
C ILE A 130 -12.51 -12.43 5.23
N VAL A 131 -13.58 -12.04 4.57
CA VAL A 131 -14.62 -12.97 4.08
C VAL A 131 -14.29 -13.55 2.71
N ALA A 132 -13.47 -12.86 1.92
CA ALA A 132 -12.91 -13.39 0.69
C ALA A 132 -11.43 -13.02 0.58
N PRO A 133 -10.53 -14.00 0.42
CA PRO A 133 -9.09 -13.77 0.37
C PRO A 133 -8.66 -13.04 -0.89
N LEU A 134 -7.40 -12.59 -0.91
CA LEU A 134 -6.81 -11.89 -2.05
C LEU A 134 -6.73 -12.80 -3.28
N THR A 135 -7.44 -12.40 -4.34
CA THR A 135 -7.50 -13.14 -5.59
C THR A 135 -7.85 -12.22 -6.78
N MET A 136 -7.61 -12.69 -7.99
CA MET A 136 -8.15 -12.10 -9.23
C MET A 136 -9.53 -12.66 -9.58
N ASP A 137 -9.94 -13.79 -9.01
CA ASP A 137 -11.26 -14.38 -9.22
C ASP A 137 -12.32 -13.62 -8.43
N ARG A 138 -13.27 -13.01 -9.15
CA ARG A 138 -14.35 -12.20 -8.58
C ARG A 138 -15.57 -13.02 -8.17
N ALA A 139 -15.70 -14.24 -8.66
CA ALA A 139 -16.93 -15.01 -8.46
C ALA A 139 -17.15 -15.34 -6.99
N ASP A 140 -16.11 -15.79 -6.29
CA ASP A 140 -16.18 -16.09 -4.86
C ASP A 140 -16.43 -14.81 -4.05
N GLN A 141 -15.74 -13.73 -4.37
CA GLN A 141 -15.90 -12.44 -3.69
C GLN A 141 -17.33 -11.92 -3.80
N VAL A 142 -17.93 -12.00 -4.99
CA VAL A 142 -19.32 -11.60 -5.21
C VAL A 142 -20.29 -12.45 -4.40
N ARG A 143 -20.04 -13.76 -4.28
CA ARG A 143 -20.85 -14.66 -3.44
C ARG A 143 -20.74 -14.34 -1.96
N GLU A 144 -19.54 -14.08 -1.47
CA GLU A 144 -19.32 -13.76 -0.06
C GLU A 144 -19.94 -12.40 0.30
N ILE A 145 -19.88 -11.41 -0.59
CA ILE A 145 -20.60 -10.13 -0.39
C ILE A 145 -22.11 -10.37 -0.28
N GLU A 146 -22.67 -11.26 -1.11
CA GLU A 146 -24.11 -11.55 -1.08
C GLU A 146 -24.55 -12.17 0.24
N ARG A 147 -23.67 -12.94 0.89
CA ARG A 147 -23.92 -13.60 2.19
C ARG A 147 -23.80 -12.68 3.39
N LEU A 148 -23.31 -11.44 3.21
CA LEU A 148 -23.19 -10.52 4.33
C LEU A 148 -24.55 -10.17 4.91
N ASP A 149 -24.76 -10.51 6.17
CA ASP A 149 -25.94 -10.12 6.95
C ASP A 149 -25.55 -9.10 8.02
N PRO A 150 -26.50 -8.25 8.46
CA PRO A 150 -26.25 -7.31 9.53
C PRO A 150 -25.81 -8.05 10.80
N TRP A 151 -24.71 -7.57 11.39
CA TRP A 151 -24.16 -8.23 12.57
C TRP A 151 -23.51 -7.23 13.54
N SER A 152 -23.92 -7.27 14.81
CA SER A 152 -23.24 -6.60 15.92
C SER A 152 -23.11 -5.08 15.77
N THR A 153 -22.15 -4.49 16.46
CA THR A 153 -21.78 -3.07 16.44
C THR A 153 -20.61 -2.83 15.50
N THR A 154 -20.04 -1.61 15.49
CA THR A 154 -18.98 -1.22 14.57
C THR A 154 -17.66 -0.98 15.29
N ALA A 155 -16.60 -1.70 14.90
CA ALA A 155 -15.21 -1.46 15.25
C ALA A 155 -14.46 -0.94 14.00
N LEU A 156 -14.81 0.27 13.56
CA LEU A 156 -14.31 0.84 12.29
C LEU A 156 -12.81 1.13 12.32
N HIS A 157 -12.32 1.68 13.44
CA HIS A 157 -10.89 2.01 13.59
C HIS A 157 -10.04 0.74 13.54
N ASP A 158 -10.42 -0.30 14.29
CA ASP A 158 -9.73 -1.59 14.26
C ASP A 158 -9.81 -2.23 12.86
N GLY A 159 -10.95 -2.06 12.18
CA GLY A 159 -11.15 -2.51 10.80
C GLY A 159 -10.21 -1.82 9.82
N ILE A 160 -10.04 -0.51 9.93
CA ILE A 160 -9.11 0.24 9.06
C ILE A 160 -7.66 -0.18 9.32
N ILE A 161 -7.25 -0.33 10.58
CA ILE A 161 -5.89 -0.82 10.92
C ILE A 161 -5.69 -2.22 10.34
N THR A 162 -6.64 -3.14 10.54
CA THR A 162 -6.57 -4.48 9.96
C THR A 162 -6.45 -4.45 8.44
N ALA A 163 -7.17 -3.54 7.77
CA ALA A 163 -7.08 -3.39 6.32
C ALA A 163 -5.69 -2.93 5.86
N LEU A 164 -5.09 -1.96 6.58
CA LEU A 164 -3.73 -1.48 6.32
C LEU A 164 -2.69 -2.58 6.56
N ASP A 165 -2.85 -3.39 7.61
CA ASP A 165 -1.96 -4.51 7.93
C ASP A 165 -2.05 -5.63 6.88
N ARG A 166 -3.24 -5.88 6.35
CA ARG A 166 -3.46 -6.92 5.33
C ARG A 166 -2.86 -6.58 3.96
N LEU A 167 -2.67 -5.31 3.67
CA LEU A 167 -2.02 -4.85 2.43
C LEU A 167 -0.52 -4.62 2.60
N GLU A 168 0.00 -4.62 3.83
CA GLU A 168 1.42 -4.41 4.07
C GLU A 168 2.26 -5.48 3.37
N GLY A 169 3.30 -5.04 2.64
CA GLY A 169 4.18 -5.93 1.88
C GLY A 169 3.61 -6.45 0.56
N GLU A 170 2.33 -6.19 0.24
CA GLU A 170 1.81 -6.55 -1.08
C GLU A 170 2.45 -5.67 -2.17
N PRO A 171 2.89 -6.28 -3.28
CA PRO A 171 3.58 -5.54 -4.32
C PRO A 171 2.65 -4.61 -5.10
N GLY A 172 3.23 -3.53 -5.64
CA GLY A 172 2.56 -2.59 -6.51
C GLY A 172 1.67 -1.61 -5.76
N ARG A 173 0.72 -1.04 -6.48
CA ARG A 173 -0.20 -0.04 -5.94
C ARG A 173 -1.26 -0.67 -5.05
N GLN A 174 -1.42 -0.13 -3.87
CA GLN A 174 -2.37 -0.61 -2.86
C GLN A 174 -3.49 0.40 -2.66
N ALA A 175 -4.72 -0.08 -2.50
CA ALA A 175 -5.86 0.77 -2.15
C ALA A 175 -6.82 0.07 -1.18
N ILE A 176 -7.46 0.86 -0.33
CA ILE A 176 -8.53 0.45 0.55
C ILE A 176 -9.77 1.28 0.20
N VAL A 177 -10.88 0.63 -0.09
CA VAL A 177 -12.19 1.25 -0.19
C VAL A 177 -13.03 0.74 0.96
N VAL A 178 -13.52 1.62 1.82
CA VAL A 178 -14.33 1.22 2.98
C VAL A 178 -15.65 1.96 3.01
N PHE A 179 -16.74 1.20 3.17
CA PHE A 179 -18.10 1.74 3.37
C PHE A 179 -18.49 1.59 4.83
N SER A 180 -18.95 2.70 5.43
CA SER A 180 -19.48 2.69 6.79
C SER A 180 -20.39 3.90 6.99
N ASP A 181 -21.28 3.89 7.97
CA ASP A 181 -21.93 5.11 8.42
C ASP A 181 -21.00 6.00 9.27
N GLY A 182 -19.76 5.54 9.48
CA GLY A 182 -18.68 6.29 10.10
C GLY A 182 -18.73 6.35 11.63
N VAL A 183 -19.66 5.67 12.27
CA VAL A 183 -19.81 5.67 13.72
C VAL A 183 -19.05 4.49 14.33
N ASP A 184 -17.88 4.78 14.89
CA ASP A 184 -17.15 3.79 15.68
C ASP A 184 -17.74 3.69 17.09
N ARG A 185 -17.97 2.46 17.56
CA ARG A 185 -18.54 2.20 18.87
C ARG A 185 -17.78 1.15 19.68
N TYR A 186 -16.89 0.40 19.05
CA TYR A 186 -16.34 -0.80 19.68
C TYR A 186 -14.84 -1.02 19.46
N SER A 187 -14.19 -0.16 18.70
CA SER A 187 -12.75 -0.26 18.49
C SER A 187 -11.96 -0.04 19.76
N ARG A 188 -10.85 -0.75 19.85
CA ARG A 188 -9.80 -0.50 20.85
C ARG A 188 -8.87 0.63 20.40
N ALA A 189 -8.67 0.73 19.08
CA ALA A 189 -7.82 1.74 18.48
C ALA A 189 -8.48 3.11 18.51
N THR A 190 -7.67 4.13 18.79
CA THR A 190 -8.05 5.53 18.72
C THR A 190 -7.89 6.08 17.30
N PRO A 191 -8.57 7.20 16.93
CA PRO A 191 -8.33 7.87 15.66
C PRO A 191 -6.85 8.21 15.40
N ALA A 192 -6.10 8.61 16.43
CA ALA A 192 -4.68 8.92 16.32
C ALA A 192 -3.86 7.68 15.93
N GLN A 193 -4.17 6.52 16.48
CA GLN A 193 -3.50 5.26 16.12
C GLN A 193 -3.80 4.83 14.68
N VAL A 194 -5.03 5.07 14.19
CA VAL A 194 -5.38 4.82 12.78
C VAL A 194 -4.54 5.69 11.85
N LEU A 195 -4.42 6.99 12.14
CA LEU A 195 -3.62 7.92 11.34
C LEU A 195 -2.14 7.58 11.38
N GLU A 196 -1.62 7.24 12.55
CA GLU A 196 -0.22 6.79 12.70
C GLU A 196 0.05 5.53 11.88
N ARG A 197 -0.86 4.56 11.90
CA ARG A 197 -0.72 3.35 11.07
C ARG A 197 -0.82 3.67 9.57
N ALA A 198 -1.70 4.59 9.19
CA ALA A 198 -1.85 5.03 7.80
C ALA A 198 -0.59 5.73 7.27
N ARG A 199 0.07 6.55 8.09
CA ARG A 199 1.34 7.21 7.73
C ARG A 199 2.46 6.23 7.39
N ARG A 200 2.44 5.05 7.97
CA ARG A 200 3.42 3.96 7.71
C ARG A 200 3.02 3.08 6.52
N SER A 201 1.86 3.30 5.93
CA SER A 201 1.35 2.51 4.81
C SER A 201 1.53 3.22 3.47
N ASN A 202 1.64 2.45 2.41
CA ASN A 202 1.60 2.95 1.03
C ASN A 202 0.20 2.88 0.41
N ALA A 203 -0.79 2.36 1.15
CA ALA A 203 -2.14 2.18 0.64
C ALA A 203 -2.91 3.50 0.57
N LEU A 204 -3.52 3.77 -0.57
CA LEU A 204 -4.48 4.86 -0.76
C LEU A 204 -5.81 4.49 -0.08
N VAL A 205 -6.36 5.35 0.74
CA VAL A 205 -7.62 5.04 1.43
C VAL A 205 -8.76 5.91 0.90
N TYR A 206 -9.83 5.24 0.50
CA TYR A 206 -11.08 5.83 -0.02
C TYR A 206 -12.24 5.53 0.93
N PRO A 207 -12.41 6.30 2.00
CA PRO A 207 -13.54 6.11 2.90
C PRO A 207 -14.82 6.67 2.27
N ILE A 208 -15.88 5.89 2.29
CA ILE A 208 -17.20 6.25 1.80
C ILE A 208 -18.17 6.24 2.99
N GLY A 209 -18.44 7.41 3.53
CA GLY A 209 -19.38 7.60 4.63
C GLY A 209 -20.82 7.59 4.12
N LEU A 210 -21.69 6.82 4.78
CA LEU A 210 -23.11 6.69 4.45
C LEU A 210 -23.94 7.36 5.55
N GLY A 211 -24.22 8.65 5.43
CA GLY A 211 -24.93 9.38 6.47
C GLY A 211 -24.90 10.88 6.29
N ARG A 212 -25.24 11.60 7.36
CA ARG A 212 -25.26 13.08 7.36
C ARG A 212 -23.97 13.69 7.91
N ASP A 213 -23.33 12.99 8.81
CA ASP A 213 -22.16 13.47 9.52
C ASP A 213 -20.89 12.94 8.85
N ARG A 214 -19.91 13.82 8.69
CA ARG A 214 -18.58 13.44 8.17
C ARG A 214 -17.65 13.27 9.36
N PRO A 215 -17.29 12.05 9.76
CA PRO A 215 -16.27 11.84 10.76
C PRO A 215 -14.94 12.46 10.30
N SER A 216 -14.33 13.30 11.14
CA SER A 216 -13.07 13.99 10.82
C SER A 216 -11.96 13.00 10.44
N LEU A 217 -11.89 11.87 11.15
CA LEU A 217 -10.94 10.79 10.88
C LEU A 217 -10.98 10.33 9.42
N LEU A 218 -12.15 10.10 8.84
CA LEU A 218 -12.26 9.60 7.46
C LEU A 218 -11.77 10.63 6.43
N ALA A 219 -11.99 11.91 6.69
CA ALA A 219 -11.47 12.97 5.83
C ALA A 219 -9.95 13.10 5.94
N GLU A 220 -9.41 13.08 7.16
CA GLU A 220 -7.99 13.17 7.44
C GLU A 220 -7.23 11.96 6.90
N LEU A 221 -7.76 10.74 7.10
CA LEU A 221 -7.20 9.51 6.58
C LEU A 221 -7.03 9.53 5.05
N ALA A 222 -8.04 10.05 4.34
CA ALA A 222 -7.96 10.18 2.89
C ALA A 222 -6.87 11.17 2.46
N VAL A 223 -6.73 12.30 3.16
CA VAL A 223 -5.68 13.30 2.89
C VAL A 223 -4.30 12.71 3.14
N THR A 224 -4.09 12.10 4.31
CA THR A 224 -2.81 11.49 4.70
C THR A 224 -2.33 10.46 3.70
N THR A 225 -3.25 9.66 3.15
CA THR A 225 -2.90 8.57 2.22
C THR A 225 -2.92 8.95 0.74
N GLY A 226 -3.39 10.16 0.39
CA GLY A 226 -3.54 10.60 -1.01
C GLY A 226 -4.81 10.08 -1.70
N GLY A 227 -5.69 9.41 -0.97
CA GLY A 227 -7.00 8.99 -1.46
C GLY A 227 -8.04 10.12 -1.46
N ARG A 228 -9.31 9.75 -1.38
CA ARG A 228 -10.43 10.70 -1.35
C ARG A 228 -11.56 10.18 -0.48
N SER A 229 -12.06 11.02 0.43
CA SER A 229 -13.23 10.68 1.23
C SER A 229 -14.51 11.18 0.57
N PHE A 230 -15.55 10.36 0.63
CA PHE A 230 -16.88 10.67 0.14
C PHE A 230 -17.88 10.64 1.30
N LEU A 231 -18.87 11.52 1.25
CA LEU A 231 -19.99 11.50 2.17
C LEU A 231 -21.29 11.46 1.35
N LEU A 232 -21.99 10.35 1.43
CA LEU A 232 -23.21 10.11 0.71
C LEU A 232 -24.41 10.25 1.64
N ARG A 233 -25.26 11.23 1.34
CA ARG A 233 -26.55 11.40 2.03
C ARG A 233 -27.60 10.39 1.53
N ASP A 234 -27.50 10.01 0.26
CA ASP A 234 -28.32 8.96 -0.35
C ASP A 234 -27.40 7.82 -0.81
N VAL A 235 -27.68 6.63 -0.34
CA VAL A 235 -26.94 5.40 -0.69
C VAL A 235 -27.05 5.09 -2.19
N LYS A 236 -28.05 5.64 -2.89
CA LYS A 236 -28.19 5.49 -4.34
C LYS A 236 -27.04 6.10 -5.15
N ASP A 237 -26.32 7.06 -4.56
CA ASP A 237 -25.14 7.67 -5.20
C ASP A 237 -23.89 6.78 -5.12
N LEU A 238 -23.98 5.62 -4.45
CA LEU A 238 -22.83 4.76 -4.20
C LEU A 238 -22.25 4.15 -5.48
N ASP A 239 -23.08 3.70 -6.41
CA ASP A 239 -22.65 3.16 -7.70
C ASP A 239 -21.81 4.19 -8.49
N LYS A 240 -22.30 5.45 -8.55
CA LYS A 240 -21.56 6.53 -9.20
C LYS A 240 -20.23 6.84 -8.48
N THR A 241 -20.26 6.90 -7.16
CA THR A 241 -19.07 7.18 -6.35
C THR A 241 -17.99 6.12 -6.58
N LEU A 242 -18.38 4.85 -6.61
CA LEU A 242 -17.45 3.76 -6.88
C LEU A 242 -16.90 3.78 -8.32
N ALA A 243 -17.73 4.15 -9.29
CA ALA A 243 -17.25 4.36 -10.65
C ALA A 243 -16.22 5.50 -10.74
N ASP A 244 -16.39 6.56 -9.95
CA ASP A 244 -15.41 7.65 -9.84
C ASP A 244 -14.11 7.17 -9.17
N VAL A 245 -14.21 6.37 -8.09
CA VAL A 245 -13.04 5.75 -7.44
C VAL A 245 -12.29 4.83 -8.40
N ALA A 246 -13.01 3.97 -9.13
CA ALA A 246 -12.40 3.07 -10.12
C ALA A 246 -11.66 3.86 -11.22
N ARG A 247 -12.25 4.97 -11.67
CA ARG A 247 -11.63 5.87 -12.66
C ARG A 247 -10.38 6.55 -12.10
N GLU A 248 -10.43 7.06 -10.87
CA GLU A 248 -9.26 7.65 -10.21
C GLU A 248 -8.14 6.63 -10.04
N LEU A 249 -8.46 5.42 -9.58
CA LEU A 249 -7.51 4.33 -9.45
C LEU A 249 -6.93 3.87 -10.79
N ARG A 250 -7.62 4.07 -11.90
CA ARG A 250 -7.11 3.73 -13.25
C ARG A 250 -6.08 4.72 -13.77
N TYR A 251 -6.28 6.01 -13.51
CA TYR A 251 -5.48 7.09 -14.12
C TYR A 251 -4.65 7.82 -13.07
N GLN A 252 -3.58 7.17 -12.63
CA GLN A 252 -2.61 7.75 -11.69
C GLN A 252 -1.23 7.89 -12.35
N TYR A 253 -0.42 8.74 -11.75
CA TYR A 253 0.98 8.91 -12.08
C TYR A 253 1.82 8.33 -10.96
N LEU A 254 2.86 7.58 -11.31
CA LEU A 254 3.90 7.15 -10.39
C LEU A 254 5.07 8.12 -10.52
N LEU A 255 5.43 8.76 -9.43
CA LEU A 255 6.58 9.64 -9.30
C LEU A 255 7.54 9.01 -8.31
N GLY A 256 8.75 8.69 -8.76
CA GLY A 256 9.80 8.16 -7.91
C GLY A 256 10.93 9.16 -7.75
N TYR A 257 11.46 9.30 -6.53
CA TYR A 257 12.63 10.11 -6.26
C TYR A 257 13.51 9.45 -5.19
N THR A 258 14.80 9.78 -5.20
CA THR A 258 15.73 9.35 -4.16
C THR A 258 15.84 10.46 -3.13
N PRO A 259 15.54 10.21 -1.84
CA PRO A 259 15.69 11.21 -0.78
C PRO A 259 17.10 11.79 -0.74
N ALA A 260 17.23 13.10 -0.59
CA ALA A 260 18.54 13.78 -0.52
C ALA A 260 19.35 13.44 0.74
N SER A 261 18.69 12.96 1.80
CA SER A 261 19.33 12.48 3.02
C SER A 261 18.65 11.17 3.44
N SER A 262 19.33 10.05 3.31
CA SER A 262 19.04 8.89 4.14
C SER A 262 19.41 9.29 5.57
N GLY A 263 18.41 9.49 6.43
CA GLY A 263 18.64 9.84 7.83
C GLY A 263 19.44 8.74 8.52
N ALA A 264 20.72 8.97 8.73
CA ALA A 264 21.62 8.04 9.39
C ALA A 264 21.39 7.94 10.92
N THR A 265 20.24 8.40 11.42
CA THR A 265 19.94 8.48 12.85
C THR A 265 19.32 7.22 13.44
N GLY A 266 18.92 6.25 12.60
CA GLY A 266 18.41 4.95 13.07
C GLY A 266 17.01 5.01 13.71
N THR A 267 16.38 6.17 13.79
CA THR A 267 14.99 6.34 14.21
C THR A 267 14.14 6.81 13.05
N PRO A 268 13.02 6.12 12.73
CA PRO A 268 12.13 6.54 11.67
C PRO A 268 11.59 7.96 11.94
N GLU A 269 11.75 8.86 10.98
CA GLU A 269 11.25 10.24 11.05
C GLU A 269 10.18 10.48 9.98
N TRP A 270 9.17 11.27 10.33
CA TRP A 270 8.17 11.70 9.37
C TRP A 270 8.76 12.68 8.37
N ARG A 271 8.61 12.38 7.08
CA ARG A 271 9.00 13.24 5.98
C ARG A 271 7.78 13.66 5.19
N SER A 272 7.55 14.96 5.13
CA SER A 272 6.42 15.50 4.39
C SER A 272 6.65 15.46 2.89
N ILE A 273 5.61 15.10 2.12
CA ILE A 273 5.63 15.10 0.66
C ILE A 273 4.61 16.10 0.14
N ARG A 274 4.99 16.90 -0.82
CA ARG A 274 4.08 17.73 -1.60
C ARG A 274 4.34 17.53 -3.09
N VAL A 275 3.31 17.15 -3.82
CA VAL A 275 3.33 17.06 -5.27
C VAL A 275 2.52 18.21 -5.87
N ALA A 276 3.07 18.88 -6.85
CA ALA A 276 2.41 19.97 -7.57
C ALA A 276 2.45 19.73 -9.07
N ALA A 277 1.42 20.20 -9.78
CA ALA A 277 1.42 20.29 -11.24
C ALA A 277 1.83 21.72 -11.65
N ARG A 278 2.69 21.85 -12.63
CA ARG A 278 3.12 23.15 -13.18
C ARG A 278 2.05 23.85 -14.01
N LYS A 279 1.14 23.07 -14.60
CA LYS A 279 0.04 23.61 -15.37
C LYS A 279 -1.00 24.26 -14.46
N PRO A 280 -1.40 25.51 -14.72
CA PRO A 280 -2.40 26.19 -13.90
C PRO A 280 -3.76 25.50 -13.97
N GLY A 281 -4.56 25.63 -12.90
CA GLY A 281 -5.91 25.05 -12.80
C GLY A 281 -5.96 23.57 -12.48
N LEU A 282 -4.81 22.87 -12.40
CA LEU A 282 -4.74 21.47 -11.99
C LEU A 282 -4.52 21.35 -10.48
N ARG A 283 -5.17 20.36 -9.88
CA ARG A 283 -4.96 19.98 -8.49
C ARG A 283 -4.38 18.57 -8.43
N VAL A 284 -3.38 18.39 -7.59
CA VAL A 284 -2.74 17.09 -7.38
C VAL A 284 -3.11 16.56 -6.00
N ARG A 285 -3.48 15.29 -5.92
CA ARG A 285 -3.60 14.54 -4.67
C ARG A 285 -2.56 13.45 -4.68
N ALA A 286 -1.82 13.36 -3.59
CA ALA A 286 -0.83 12.34 -3.29
C ALA A 286 -0.78 12.18 -1.78
N ARG A 287 -0.09 11.16 -1.27
CA ARG A 287 0.18 11.03 0.16
C ARG A 287 0.90 12.28 0.68
N ASP A 288 0.61 12.67 1.93
CA ASP A 288 1.18 13.88 2.55
C ASP A 288 2.59 13.67 3.13
N GLY A 289 3.08 12.41 3.15
CA GLY A 289 4.40 12.07 3.65
C GLY A 289 4.59 10.57 3.81
N TYR A 290 5.71 10.19 4.43
CA TYR A 290 6.07 8.82 4.78
C TYR A 290 7.01 8.78 5.98
N MET A 291 7.14 7.60 6.60
CA MET A 291 8.17 7.36 7.63
C MET A 291 9.47 6.98 6.91
N GLY A 292 10.46 7.87 6.97
CA GLY A 292 11.81 7.59 6.47
C GLY A 292 12.61 6.80 7.51
N ASP A 293 13.41 5.84 7.06
CA ASP A 293 14.33 5.06 7.90
C ASP A 293 15.61 5.85 8.23
#